data_5230d9146364c08936e20b766b78cd6a
#
_entry.id   5230d9146364c08936e20b766b78cd6a
#
_cell.length_a   1.000
_cell.length_b   1.000
_cell.length_c   1.000
_cell.angle_alpha   90.00
_cell.angle_beta   90.00
_cell.angle_gamma   90.00
#
_symmetry.space_group_name_H-M   'P 1'
#
loop_
_entity.id
_entity.type
_entity.pdbx_description
1 polymer ?
#
loop_
_entity_poly.entity_id
_entity_poly.type
_entity_poly.pdbx_seq_one_letter_code
_entity_poly.pdbx_strand_id
1 'polypeptide(L)'
;CLRGTAKICIFDNIHILAKNELAVILPGQLVSITELSPDFLCNIVVLSRALFDDTLSGFSRFSPLFFVYMRSHYWYELTGEEIERFKLFYGSLSQRAKDPTHFFRRESVLLLLRIFYLDIYNEYYSKSHLMKGGSDMGKSKLAHDFFCLIMQHYREHKDVAFYADKLCITSKYLSMVIKEASGKTAKDWIVEYAILEIKAMLKNSTMNIQEISIKTNFA
;
A
#
# COMPACT_ATOMS: atom_id res chain seq x y z
N CYS A 1 4.01 13.35 -11.52
CA CYS A 1 4.62 13.71 -12.80
C CYS A 1 4.59 15.22 -13.00
N LEU A 2 5.68 15.80 -13.49
CA LEU A 2 5.79 17.25 -13.75
C LEU A 2 5.47 17.59 -15.20
N ARG A 3 5.84 16.70 -16.13
CA ARG A 3 5.71 16.93 -17.58
C ARG A 3 5.74 15.61 -18.32
N GLY A 4 5.10 15.54 -19.48
CA GLY A 4 5.04 14.36 -20.32
C GLY A 4 4.18 13.25 -19.73
N THR A 5 4.36 12.04 -20.24
CA THR A 5 3.61 10.84 -19.83
C THR A 5 4.53 9.64 -19.66
N ALA A 6 4.13 8.71 -18.78
CA ALA A 6 4.77 7.42 -18.61
C ALA A 6 3.72 6.32 -18.41
N LYS A 7 3.86 5.20 -19.09
CA LYS A 7 3.02 4.02 -18.88
C LYS A 7 3.56 3.25 -17.68
N ILE A 8 2.78 3.21 -16.60
CA ILE A 8 3.07 2.44 -15.40
C ILE A 8 2.19 1.20 -15.40
N CYS A 9 2.81 0.04 -15.26
CA CYS A 9 2.12 -1.23 -15.07
C CYS A 9 2.42 -1.74 -13.65
N ILE A 10 1.37 -1.90 -12.84
CA ILE A 10 1.44 -2.51 -11.52
C ILE A 10 0.65 -3.81 -11.56
N PHE A 11 1.34 -4.95 -11.53
CA PHE A 11 0.80 -6.26 -11.87
C PHE A 11 0.18 -6.22 -13.28
N ASP A 12 -1.14 -6.42 -13.40
CA ASP A 12 -1.89 -6.39 -14.67
C ASP A 12 -2.64 -5.07 -14.89
N ASN A 13 -2.51 -4.13 -13.96
CA ASN A 13 -3.15 -2.81 -14.08
C ASN A 13 -2.22 -1.82 -14.74
N ILE A 14 -2.67 -1.26 -15.85
CA ILE A 14 -1.94 -0.27 -16.62
C ILE A 14 -2.55 1.11 -16.38
N HIS A 15 -1.70 2.10 -16.09
CA HIS A 15 -2.08 3.50 -16.02
C HIS A 15 -1.06 4.35 -16.79
N ILE A 16 -1.55 5.35 -17.50
CA ILE A 16 -0.70 6.35 -18.16
C ILE A 16 -0.57 7.54 -17.22
N LEU A 17 0.52 7.58 -16.48
CA LEU A 17 0.82 8.68 -15.58
C LEU A 17 1.07 9.95 -16.37
N ALA A 18 0.27 10.97 -16.15
CA ALA A 18 0.32 12.26 -16.84
C ALA A 18 0.76 13.40 -15.90
N LYS A 19 0.88 14.60 -16.45
CA LYS A 19 1.19 15.82 -15.70
C LYS A 19 0.19 16.02 -14.56
N ASN A 20 0.69 16.42 -13.39
CA ASN A 20 -0.07 16.66 -12.17
C ASN A 20 -0.62 15.40 -11.50
N GLU A 21 -0.19 14.23 -11.92
CA GLU A 21 -0.52 12.99 -11.23
C GLU A 21 0.63 12.52 -10.32
N LEU A 22 0.24 11.89 -9.22
CA LEU A 22 1.09 11.24 -8.25
C LEU A 22 0.83 9.74 -8.28
N ALA A 23 1.88 8.92 -8.37
CA ALA A 23 1.78 7.48 -8.15
C ALA A 23 2.45 7.11 -6.82
N VAL A 24 1.74 6.34 -5.98
CA VAL A 24 2.23 5.82 -4.70
C VAL A 24 2.28 4.31 -4.78
N ILE A 25 3.49 3.77 -4.72
CA ILE A 25 3.75 2.35 -4.88
C ILE A 25 4.16 1.77 -3.54
N LEU A 26 3.44 0.75 -3.09
CA LEU A 26 3.68 0.11 -1.80
C LEU A 26 4.74 -1.00 -1.92
N PRO A 27 5.43 -1.32 -0.82
CA PRO A 27 6.34 -2.48 -0.78
C PRO A 27 5.65 -3.77 -1.26
N GLY A 28 6.38 -4.55 -2.06
CA GLY A 28 5.90 -5.82 -2.62
C GLY A 28 5.07 -5.68 -3.90
N GLN A 29 4.76 -4.47 -4.38
CA GLN A 29 4.17 -4.30 -5.70
C GLN A 29 5.24 -4.41 -6.79
N LEU A 30 4.95 -5.22 -7.82
CA LEU A 30 5.77 -5.29 -9.02
C LEU A 30 5.39 -4.16 -9.95
N VAL A 31 6.36 -3.33 -10.28
CA VAL A 31 6.17 -2.15 -11.11
C VAL A 31 7.06 -2.24 -12.33
N SER A 32 6.51 -1.94 -13.48
CA SER A 32 7.28 -1.60 -14.68
C SER A 32 6.85 -0.23 -15.18
N ILE A 33 7.83 0.54 -15.63
CA ILE A 33 7.61 1.84 -16.24
C ILE A 33 8.13 1.72 -17.67
N THR A 34 7.22 1.93 -18.63
CA THR A 34 7.49 1.78 -20.06
C THR A 34 6.89 2.95 -20.82
N GLU A 35 7.19 3.08 -22.10
CA GLU A 35 6.58 4.06 -22.99
C GLU A 35 6.61 5.50 -22.43
N LEU A 36 7.85 6.00 -22.21
CA LEU A 36 8.06 7.38 -21.76
C LEU A 36 7.91 8.35 -22.96
N SER A 37 7.17 9.45 -22.78
CA SER A 37 7.20 10.54 -23.76
C SER A 37 8.57 11.23 -23.76
N PRO A 38 8.98 11.84 -24.90
CA PRO A 38 10.32 12.46 -25.00
C PRO A 38 10.56 13.59 -23.99
N ASP A 39 9.50 14.21 -23.50
CA ASP A 39 9.54 15.31 -22.54
C ASP A 39 9.20 14.84 -21.10
N PHE A 40 9.16 13.54 -20.84
CA PHE A 40 8.80 13.01 -19.51
C PHE A 40 9.75 13.50 -18.43
N LEU A 41 9.16 14.10 -17.40
CA LEU A 41 9.88 14.57 -16.21
C LEU A 41 9.04 14.29 -14.96
N CYS A 42 9.64 13.67 -13.97
CA CYS A 42 8.99 13.42 -12.67
C CYS A 42 9.95 13.55 -11.49
N ASN A 43 9.39 13.85 -10.34
CA ASN A 43 10.08 13.69 -9.05
C ASN A 43 9.82 12.30 -8.53
N ILE A 44 10.87 11.63 -8.03
CA ILE A 44 10.78 10.28 -7.46
C ILE A 44 11.31 10.32 -6.03
N VAL A 45 10.55 9.72 -5.11
CA VAL A 45 10.99 9.44 -3.75
C VAL A 45 11.04 7.92 -3.59
N VAL A 46 12.20 7.39 -3.27
CA VAL A 46 12.40 5.95 -3.03
C VAL A 46 12.73 5.74 -1.56
N LEU A 47 11.96 4.89 -0.91
CA LEU A 47 12.14 4.54 0.50
C LEU A 47 12.67 3.12 0.63
N SER A 48 13.61 2.90 1.55
CA SER A 48 13.93 1.54 1.98
C SER A 48 12.73 0.92 2.71
N ARG A 49 12.63 -0.41 2.70
CA ARG A 49 11.58 -1.11 3.46
C ARG A 49 11.61 -0.72 4.93
N ALA A 50 12.79 -0.67 5.56
CA ALA A 50 12.92 -0.27 6.95
C ALA A 50 12.41 1.14 7.22
N LEU A 51 12.72 2.12 6.35
CA LEU A 51 12.24 3.49 6.51
C LEU A 51 10.72 3.59 6.32
N PHE A 52 10.16 2.82 5.40
CA PHE A 52 8.70 2.72 5.22
C PHE A 52 8.04 2.15 6.48
N ASP A 53 8.54 1.03 7.01
CA ASP A 53 8.00 0.38 8.21
C ASP A 53 8.10 1.32 9.43
N ASP A 54 9.22 2.05 9.59
CA ASP A 54 9.41 3.05 10.64
C ASP A 54 8.48 4.27 10.48
N THR A 55 8.23 4.69 9.24
CA THR A 55 7.27 5.77 8.96
C THR A 55 5.89 5.42 9.47
N LEU A 56 5.48 4.18 9.26
CA LEU A 56 4.15 3.70 9.63
C LEU A 56 4.07 3.16 11.07
N SER A 57 5.21 2.86 11.70
CA SER A 57 5.26 2.49 13.10
C SER A 57 4.74 3.63 13.98
N GLY A 58 3.83 3.32 14.90
CA GLY A 58 3.18 4.34 15.74
C GLY A 58 1.86 4.89 15.21
N PHE A 59 1.45 4.56 13.99
CA PHE A 59 0.09 4.79 13.51
C PHE A 59 -0.83 3.60 13.82
N SER A 60 -1.12 3.38 15.10
CA SER A 60 -2.10 2.36 15.51
C SER A 60 -3.52 2.61 14.97
N ARG A 61 -3.76 3.78 14.38
CA ARG A 61 -5.06 4.20 13.82
C ARG A 61 -5.20 3.98 12.33
N PHE A 62 -4.13 3.63 11.60
CA PHE A 62 -4.29 3.29 10.19
C PHE A 62 -5.00 1.97 10.04
N SER A 63 -6.18 2.01 9.44
CA SER A 63 -6.88 0.79 9.10
C SER A 63 -6.07 -0.02 8.07
N PRO A 64 -5.90 -1.33 8.24
CA PRO A 64 -5.33 -2.18 7.19
C PRO A 64 -6.08 -2.08 5.86
N LEU A 65 -7.37 -1.75 5.87
CA LEU A 65 -8.16 -1.45 4.67
C LEU A 65 -7.61 -0.25 3.88
N PHE A 66 -6.93 0.66 4.55
CA PHE A 66 -6.22 1.75 3.89
C PHE A 66 -5.10 1.23 2.95
N PHE A 67 -4.33 0.24 3.39
CA PHE A 67 -3.30 -0.36 2.55
C PHE A 67 -3.89 -1.18 1.41
N VAL A 68 -5.04 -1.81 1.63
CA VAL A 68 -5.83 -2.47 0.58
C VAL A 68 -6.29 -1.43 -0.44
N TYR A 69 -6.84 -0.32 0.04
CA TYR A 69 -7.25 0.80 -0.82
C TYR A 69 -6.08 1.34 -1.63
N MET A 70 -4.95 1.65 -1.03
CA MET A 70 -3.77 2.17 -1.71
C MET A 70 -3.20 1.21 -2.77
N ARG A 71 -3.37 -0.11 -2.60
CA ARG A 71 -2.91 -1.10 -3.59
C ARG A 71 -3.72 -1.05 -4.88
N SER A 72 -5.01 -0.74 -4.80
CA SER A 72 -5.90 -0.60 -5.94
C SER A 72 -5.99 0.83 -6.48
N HIS A 73 -5.71 1.83 -5.62
CA HIS A 73 -5.71 3.25 -5.93
C HIS A 73 -4.30 3.82 -5.79
N TYR A 74 -3.42 3.42 -6.69
CA TYR A 74 -2.00 3.77 -6.64
C TYR A 74 -1.65 5.08 -7.37
N TRP A 75 -2.62 5.71 -8.03
CA TRP A 75 -2.45 6.99 -8.68
C TRP A 75 -3.51 7.99 -8.22
N TYR A 76 -3.13 9.26 -8.19
CA TYR A 76 -3.93 10.37 -7.69
C TYR A 76 -3.76 11.55 -8.63
N GLU A 77 -4.88 12.11 -9.09
CA GLU A 77 -4.88 13.40 -9.78
C GLU A 77 -4.87 14.52 -8.74
N LEU A 78 -3.90 15.42 -8.82
CA LEU A 78 -3.69 16.47 -7.85
C LEU A 78 -4.34 17.77 -8.34
N THR A 79 -5.09 18.43 -7.46
CA THR A 79 -5.57 19.80 -7.64
C THR A 79 -4.42 20.81 -7.61
N GLY A 80 -4.68 22.06 -8.03
CA GLY A 80 -3.65 23.10 -8.00
C GLY A 80 -3.04 23.33 -6.62
N GLU A 81 -3.87 23.32 -5.58
CA GLU A 81 -3.42 23.46 -4.18
C GLU A 81 -2.60 22.26 -3.70
N GLU A 82 -3.00 21.06 -4.08
CA GLU A 82 -2.27 19.84 -3.73
C GLU A 82 -0.92 19.77 -4.43
N ILE A 83 -0.82 20.25 -5.67
CA ILE A 83 0.45 20.34 -6.39
C ILE A 83 1.42 21.26 -5.64
N GLU A 84 0.98 22.43 -5.18
CA GLU A 84 1.85 23.35 -4.44
C GLU A 84 2.26 22.76 -3.09
N ARG A 85 1.35 22.13 -2.35
CA ARG A 85 1.68 21.40 -1.11
C ARG A 85 2.69 20.29 -1.37
N PHE A 86 2.50 19.53 -2.45
CA PHE A 86 3.43 18.44 -2.79
C PHE A 86 4.81 18.96 -3.20
N LYS A 87 4.91 20.08 -3.90
CA LYS A 87 6.19 20.73 -4.22
C LYS A 87 6.95 21.14 -2.95
N LEU A 88 6.26 21.77 -1.99
CA LEU A 88 6.82 22.14 -0.71
C LEU A 88 7.29 20.93 0.10
N PHE A 89 6.47 19.89 0.15
CA PHE A 89 6.81 18.61 0.78
C PHE A 89 8.06 18.00 0.15
N TYR A 90 8.09 17.86 -1.18
CA TYR A 90 9.22 17.27 -1.90
C TYR A 90 10.51 18.08 -1.71
N GLY A 91 10.42 19.41 -1.76
CA GLY A 91 11.54 20.31 -1.53
C GLY A 91 12.12 20.15 -0.12
N SER A 92 11.26 20.17 0.89
CA SER A 92 11.64 19.96 2.30
C SER A 92 12.24 18.58 2.53
N LEU A 93 11.64 17.54 1.98
CA LEU A 93 12.14 16.16 2.07
C LEU A 93 13.51 16.02 1.40
N SER A 94 13.66 16.53 0.18
CA SER A 94 14.90 16.47 -0.57
C SER A 94 16.05 17.22 0.12
N GLN A 95 15.77 18.41 0.65
CA GLN A 95 16.74 19.20 1.40
C GLN A 95 17.22 18.42 2.65
N ARG A 96 16.28 17.91 3.46
CA ARG A 96 16.62 17.17 4.69
C ARG A 96 17.35 15.87 4.40
N ALA A 97 16.90 15.11 3.39
CA ALA A 97 17.52 13.84 3.03
C ALA A 97 18.97 13.99 2.57
N LYS A 98 19.31 15.13 1.94
CA LYS A 98 20.65 15.42 1.40
C LYS A 98 21.59 16.13 2.38
N ASP A 99 21.09 16.62 3.51
CA ASP A 99 21.92 17.35 4.49
C ASP A 99 22.59 16.35 5.45
N PRO A 100 23.90 16.07 5.29
CA PRO A 100 24.61 15.15 6.18
C PRO A 100 24.89 15.75 7.55
N THR A 101 24.77 17.07 7.70
CA THR A 101 25.11 17.81 8.93
C THR A 101 23.93 17.94 9.87
N HIS A 102 22.73 17.69 9.41
CA HIS A 102 21.52 17.82 10.22
C HIS A 102 21.42 16.69 11.25
N PHE A 103 21.60 17.01 12.52
CA PHE A 103 21.65 16.04 13.62
C PHE A 103 20.39 15.14 13.68
N PHE A 104 19.20 15.72 13.52
CA PHE A 104 17.92 14.99 13.50
C PHE A 104 17.41 14.70 12.07
N ARG A 105 18.31 14.42 11.13
CA ARG A 105 17.96 14.20 9.72
C ARG A 105 16.91 13.10 9.54
N ARG A 106 17.16 11.94 10.17
CA ARG A 106 16.28 10.77 10.05
C ARG A 106 14.89 11.05 10.62
N GLU A 107 14.82 11.64 11.80
CA GLU A 107 13.59 12.00 12.47
C GLU A 107 12.78 13.02 11.66
N SER A 108 13.44 14.03 11.12
CA SER A 108 12.80 15.04 10.27
C SER A 108 12.23 14.44 8.99
N VAL A 109 12.95 13.52 8.35
CA VAL A 109 12.47 12.79 7.19
C VAL A 109 11.27 11.91 7.54
N LEU A 110 11.32 11.19 8.67
CA LEU A 110 10.19 10.37 9.14
C LEU A 110 8.93 11.21 9.40
N LEU A 111 9.07 12.39 10.02
CA LEU A 111 7.94 13.27 10.28
C LEU A 111 7.31 13.80 8.99
N LEU A 112 8.12 14.20 8.00
CA LEU A 112 7.62 14.61 6.69
C LEU A 112 6.88 13.49 5.97
N LEU A 113 7.44 12.28 5.96
CA LEU A 113 6.78 11.11 5.37
C LEU A 113 5.49 10.76 6.10
N ARG A 114 5.45 10.91 7.43
CA ARG A 114 4.23 10.71 8.22
C ARG A 114 3.13 11.69 7.84
N ILE A 115 3.45 12.97 7.70
CA ILE A 115 2.48 13.98 7.23
C ILE A 115 1.91 13.56 5.87
N PHE A 116 2.77 13.19 4.93
CA PHE A 116 2.35 12.73 3.60
C PHE A 116 1.36 11.55 3.65
N TYR A 117 1.65 10.51 4.45
CA TYR A 117 0.74 9.38 4.59
C TYR A 117 -0.55 9.71 5.34
N LEU A 118 -0.52 10.68 6.26
CA LEU A 118 -1.71 11.19 6.92
C LEU A 118 -2.63 11.93 5.94
N ASP A 119 -2.08 12.70 5.01
CA ASP A 119 -2.87 13.39 3.99
C ASP A 119 -3.58 12.39 3.06
N ILE A 120 -2.87 11.35 2.61
CA ILE A 120 -3.46 10.28 1.81
C ILE A 120 -4.52 9.50 2.64
N TYR A 121 -4.26 9.25 3.91
CA TYR A 121 -5.23 8.60 4.79
C TYR A 121 -6.50 9.45 4.98
N ASN A 122 -6.36 10.75 5.11
CA ASN A 122 -7.50 11.67 5.22
C ASN A 122 -8.38 11.65 3.96
N GLU A 123 -7.77 11.59 2.77
CA GLU A 123 -8.51 11.43 1.51
C GLU A 123 -9.27 10.09 1.47
N TYR A 124 -8.60 8.99 1.81
CA TYR A 124 -9.23 7.68 1.95
C TYR A 124 -10.40 7.71 2.94
N TYR A 125 -10.20 8.30 4.12
CA TYR A 125 -11.20 8.38 5.17
C TYR A 125 -12.43 9.16 4.71
N SER A 126 -12.24 10.30 4.06
CA SER A 126 -13.31 11.13 3.51
C SER A 126 -14.12 10.38 2.45
N LYS A 127 -13.45 9.72 1.50
CA LYS A 127 -14.12 8.93 0.47
C LYS A 127 -14.86 7.72 1.05
N SER A 128 -14.26 7.02 2.01
CA SER A 128 -14.86 5.83 2.63
C SER A 128 -16.08 6.14 3.49
N HIS A 129 -16.13 7.31 4.12
CA HIS A 129 -17.27 7.75 4.95
C HIS A 129 -18.41 8.32 4.11
N LEU A 130 -18.12 8.98 2.99
CA LEU A 130 -19.15 9.45 2.05
C LEU A 130 -19.87 8.28 1.36
N MET A 131 -19.19 7.17 1.13
CA MET A 131 -19.78 5.95 0.55
C MET A 131 -20.55 5.09 1.58
N LYS A 132 -20.30 5.27 2.88
CA LYS A 132 -20.90 4.48 3.96
C LYS A 132 -21.85 5.34 4.81
N GLY A 133 -22.98 5.68 4.25
CA GLY A 133 -24.12 6.10 5.05
C GLY A 133 -24.50 4.99 6.03
N GLY A 134 -24.05 5.06 7.29
CA GLY A 134 -24.55 4.24 8.40
C GLY A 134 -24.11 2.79 8.43
N SER A 135 -22.95 2.39 7.94
CA SER A 135 -22.55 1.00 7.98
C SER A 135 -21.95 0.59 9.34
N ASP A 136 -22.43 -0.53 9.79
CA ASP A 136 -22.14 -1.33 10.97
C ASP A 136 -20.65 -1.25 11.40
N MET A 137 -20.39 -0.53 12.50
CA MET A 137 -19.06 -0.39 13.11
C MET A 137 -18.42 -1.76 13.42
N GLY A 138 -19.25 -2.78 13.68
CA GLY A 138 -18.81 -4.15 13.93
C GLY A 138 -18.17 -4.80 12.69
N LYS A 139 -18.79 -4.65 11.52
CA LYS A 139 -18.23 -5.19 10.27
C LYS A 139 -16.94 -4.50 9.88
N SER A 140 -16.84 -3.18 10.06
CA SER A 140 -15.63 -2.43 9.76
C SER A 140 -14.46 -2.85 10.67
N LYS A 141 -14.73 -3.06 11.97
CA LYS A 141 -13.73 -3.59 12.90
C LYS A 141 -13.32 -5.01 12.54
N LEU A 142 -14.27 -5.88 12.21
CA LEU A 142 -14.00 -7.25 11.82
C LEU A 142 -13.11 -7.34 10.57
N ALA A 143 -13.39 -6.50 9.57
CA ALA A 143 -12.53 -6.40 8.39
C ALA A 143 -11.12 -5.91 8.75
N HIS A 144 -11.01 -4.92 9.63
CA HIS A 144 -9.71 -4.45 10.14
C HIS A 144 -8.94 -5.59 10.81
N ASP A 145 -9.54 -6.31 11.75
CA ASP A 145 -8.90 -7.39 12.51
C ASP A 145 -8.46 -8.54 11.58
N PHE A 146 -9.28 -8.88 10.58
CA PHE A 146 -8.92 -9.86 9.55
C PHE A 146 -7.67 -9.47 8.77
N PHE A 147 -7.55 -8.22 8.31
CA PHE A 147 -6.36 -7.78 7.57
C PHE A 147 -5.12 -7.70 8.47
N CYS A 148 -5.27 -7.38 9.76
CA CYS A 148 -4.18 -7.49 10.72
C CYS A 148 -3.68 -8.94 10.85
N LEU A 149 -4.61 -9.90 10.96
CA LEU A 149 -4.26 -11.32 11.04
C LEU A 149 -3.62 -11.83 9.74
N ILE A 150 -4.10 -11.42 8.56
CA ILE A 150 -3.45 -11.79 7.30
C ILE A 150 -1.99 -11.34 7.30
N MET A 151 -1.70 -10.09 7.63
CA MET A 151 -0.32 -9.57 7.62
C MET A 151 0.61 -10.36 8.55
N GLN A 152 0.08 -10.97 9.61
CA GLN A 152 0.85 -11.77 10.55
C GLN A 152 1.01 -13.22 10.11
N HIS A 153 0.00 -13.82 9.47
CA HIS A 153 -0.12 -15.27 9.31
C HIS A 153 -0.21 -15.78 7.87
N TYR A 154 -0.25 -14.92 6.84
CA TYR A 154 -0.44 -15.35 5.44
C TYR A 154 0.62 -16.33 4.90
N ARG A 155 1.80 -16.35 5.52
CA ARG A 155 2.88 -17.28 5.14
C ARG A 155 2.57 -18.71 5.58
N GLU A 156 1.96 -18.88 6.73
CA GLU A 156 1.74 -20.17 7.40
C GLU A 156 0.33 -20.69 7.14
N HIS A 157 -0.66 -19.83 7.15
CA HIS A 157 -2.08 -20.18 7.06
C HIS A 157 -2.74 -19.55 5.84
N LYS A 158 -3.22 -20.41 4.93
CA LYS A 158 -3.87 -20.02 3.67
C LYS A 158 -5.36 -20.37 3.61
N ASP A 159 -5.87 -20.98 4.65
CA ASP A 159 -7.27 -21.33 4.76
C ASP A 159 -8.06 -20.26 5.53
N VAL A 160 -9.31 -20.03 5.08
CA VAL A 160 -10.18 -19.02 5.70
C VAL A 160 -10.61 -19.44 7.12
N ALA A 161 -10.65 -20.75 7.39
CA ALA A 161 -11.10 -21.26 8.66
C ALA A 161 -10.20 -20.80 9.81
N PHE A 162 -8.88 -20.83 9.64
CA PHE A 162 -7.93 -20.33 10.64
C PHE A 162 -8.24 -18.88 11.07
N TYR A 163 -8.50 -18.00 10.11
CA TYR A 163 -8.79 -16.59 10.39
C TYR A 163 -10.17 -16.42 11.03
N ALA A 164 -11.15 -17.19 10.58
CA ALA A 164 -12.49 -17.17 11.12
C ALA A 164 -12.50 -17.64 12.59
N ASP A 165 -11.77 -18.71 12.91
CA ASP A 165 -11.61 -19.23 14.27
C ASP A 165 -10.93 -18.20 15.19
N LYS A 166 -9.86 -17.53 14.72
CA LYS A 166 -9.19 -16.44 15.46
C LYS A 166 -10.14 -15.27 15.76
N LEU A 167 -11.11 -15.02 14.89
CA LEU A 167 -12.10 -13.95 15.02
C LEU A 167 -13.39 -14.43 15.68
N CYS A 168 -13.47 -15.69 16.10
CA CYS A 168 -14.65 -16.31 16.73
C CYS A 168 -15.93 -16.20 15.89
N ILE A 169 -15.81 -16.38 14.56
CA ILE A 169 -16.93 -16.32 13.60
C ILE A 169 -16.85 -17.47 12.58
N THR A 170 -17.88 -17.63 11.76
CA THR A 170 -17.88 -18.61 10.67
C THR A 170 -17.10 -18.11 9.45
N SER A 171 -16.45 -19.01 8.71
CA SER A 171 -15.75 -18.71 7.46
C SER A 171 -16.68 -18.07 6.42
N LYS A 172 -17.94 -18.46 6.39
CA LYS A 172 -18.96 -17.88 5.49
C LYS A 172 -19.24 -16.43 5.83
N TYR A 173 -19.44 -16.13 7.13
CA TYR A 173 -19.68 -14.75 7.60
C TYR A 173 -18.46 -13.86 7.36
N LEU A 174 -17.25 -14.35 7.69
CA LEU A 174 -16.00 -13.63 7.41
C LEU A 174 -15.89 -13.27 5.92
N SER A 175 -16.06 -14.25 5.02
CA SER A 175 -15.95 -14.02 3.57
C SER A 175 -16.99 -13.02 3.06
N MET A 176 -18.20 -13.03 3.61
CA MET A 176 -19.25 -12.06 3.28
C MET A 176 -18.85 -10.64 3.69
N VAL A 177 -18.42 -10.45 4.95
CA VAL A 177 -18.02 -9.14 5.49
C VAL A 177 -16.81 -8.58 4.72
N ILE A 178 -15.81 -9.43 4.46
CA ILE A 178 -14.62 -8.98 3.73
C ILE A 178 -14.95 -8.60 2.29
N LYS A 179 -15.81 -9.38 1.62
CA LYS A 179 -16.25 -9.06 0.26
C LYS A 179 -17.04 -7.74 0.21
N GLU A 180 -17.92 -7.50 1.18
CA GLU A 180 -18.66 -6.24 1.32
C GLU A 180 -17.71 -5.05 1.56
N ALA A 181 -16.69 -5.22 2.39
CA ALA A 181 -15.74 -4.17 2.75
C ALA A 181 -14.68 -3.87 1.67
N SER A 182 -14.28 -4.86 0.86
CA SER A 182 -13.10 -4.77 0.01
C SER A 182 -13.33 -5.21 -1.45
N GLY A 183 -14.52 -5.69 -1.79
CA GLY A 183 -14.85 -6.18 -3.13
C GLY A 183 -14.36 -7.59 -3.45
N LYS A 184 -13.46 -8.17 -2.64
CA LYS A 184 -12.89 -9.53 -2.82
C LYS A 184 -13.20 -10.41 -1.61
N THR A 185 -13.25 -11.73 -1.81
CA THR A 185 -13.46 -12.67 -0.70
C THR A 185 -12.25 -12.75 0.23
N ALA A 186 -12.46 -13.26 1.44
CA ALA A 186 -11.36 -13.51 2.38
C ALA A 186 -10.29 -14.45 1.78
N LYS A 187 -10.71 -15.48 1.04
CA LYS A 187 -9.82 -16.42 0.35
C LYS A 187 -8.95 -15.71 -0.70
N ASP A 188 -9.55 -14.85 -1.51
CA ASP A 188 -8.83 -14.11 -2.56
C ASP A 188 -7.73 -13.23 -1.95
N TRP A 189 -8.01 -12.57 -0.84
CA TRP A 189 -7.04 -11.75 -0.14
C TRP A 189 -5.88 -12.56 0.45
N ILE A 190 -6.16 -13.68 1.11
CA ILE A 190 -5.12 -14.56 1.68
C ILE A 190 -4.19 -15.04 0.56
N VAL A 191 -4.75 -15.49 -0.56
CA VAL A 191 -3.99 -15.97 -1.72
C VAL A 191 -3.20 -14.82 -2.36
N GLU A 192 -3.80 -13.64 -2.50
CA GLU A 192 -3.12 -12.46 -3.07
C GLU A 192 -1.88 -12.07 -2.27
N TYR A 193 -1.98 -12.02 -0.93
CA TYR A 193 -0.81 -11.73 -0.07
C TYR A 193 0.29 -12.76 -0.23
N ALA A 194 -0.06 -14.04 -0.31
CA ALA A 194 0.92 -15.12 -0.53
C ALA A 194 1.59 -15.03 -1.92
N ILE A 195 0.81 -14.78 -2.97
CA ILE A 195 1.33 -14.61 -4.35
C ILE A 195 2.25 -13.39 -4.45
N LEU A 196 1.91 -12.28 -3.78
CA LEU A 196 2.76 -11.09 -3.75
C LEU A 196 4.14 -11.37 -3.17
N GLU A 197 4.19 -12.12 -2.07
CA GLU A 197 5.45 -12.56 -1.47
C GLU A 197 6.25 -13.46 -2.40
N ILE A 198 5.59 -14.46 -3.01
CA ILE A 198 6.23 -15.37 -3.98
C ILE A 198 6.83 -14.58 -5.15
N LYS A 199 6.07 -13.67 -5.75
CA LYS A 199 6.55 -12.81 -6.84
C LYS A 199 7.75 -11.95 -6.41
N ALA A 200 7.72 -11.41 -5.19
CA ALA A 200 8.84 -10.64 -4.65
C ALA A 200 10.10 -11.51 -4.44
N MET A 201 9.95 -12.73 -3.94
CA MET A 201 11.06 -13.66 -3.78
C MET A 201 11.65 -14.11 -5.12
N LEU A 202 10.82 -14.43 -6.10
CA LEU A 202 11.27 -14.80 -7.45
C LEU A 202 12.08 -13.69 -8.12
N LYS A 203 11.75 -12.43 -7.87
CA LYS A 203 12.44 -11.29 -8.48
C LYS A 203 13.68 -10.84 -7.72
N ASN A 204 13.66 -10.91 -6.39
CA ASN A 204 14.63 -10.23 -5.53
C ASN A 204 15.51 -11.18 -4.70
N SER A 205 15.40 -12.49 -4.90
CA SER A 205 16.25 -13.46 -4.20
C SER A 205 16.94 -14.41 -5.17
N THR A 206 17.99 -15.08 -4.70
CA THR A 206 18.68 -16.16 -5.41
C THR A 206 18.05 -17.53 -5.18
N MET A 207 16.92 -17.58 -4.48
CA MET A 207 16.22 -18.81 -4.13
C MET A 207 15.61 -19.47 -5.37
N ASN A 208 15.72 -20.78 -5.44
CA ASN A 208 15.03 -21.56 -6.47
C ASN A 208 13.53 -21.71 -6.13
N ILE A 209 12.75 -22.21 -7.11
CA ILE A 209 11.29 -22.35 -6.96
C ILE A 209 10.93 -23.26 -5.79
N GLN A 210 11.68 -24.32 -5.55
CA GLN A 210 11.45 -25.29 -4.48
C GLN A 210 11.69 -24.65 -3.10
N GLU A 211 12.76 -23.88 -2.93
CA GLU A 211 13.04 -23.13 -1.71
C GLU A 211 11.95 -22.09 -1.42
N ILE A 212 11.46 -21.38 -2.46
CA ILE A 212 10.36 -20.44 -2.33
C ILE A 212 9.08 -21.14 -1.92
N SER A 213 8.75 -22.28 -2.53
CA SER A 213 7.60 -23.11 -2.19
C SER A 213 7.60 -23.53 -0.73
N ILE A 214 8.74 -24.04 -0.23
CA ILE A 214 8.92 -24.43 1.18
C ILE A 214 8.76 -23.20 2.09
N LYS A 215 9.42 -22.10 1.78
CA LYS A 215 9.41 -20.87 2.60
C LYS A 215 8.05 -20.20 2.68
N THR A 216 7.26 -20.33 1.62
CA THR A 216 5.91 -19.75 1.55
C THR A 216 4.82 -20.73 1.89
N ASN A 217 5.18 -21.97 2.23
CA ASN A 217 4.24 -23.07 2.49
C ASN A 217 3.19 -23.23 1.37
N PHE A 218 3.68 -23.16 0.12
CA PHE A 218 2.89 -23.37 -1.09
C PHE A 218 3.30 -24.72 -1.68
N ALA A 219 2.62 -25.76 -1.27
CA ALA A 219 2.77 -27.10 -1.84
C ALA A 219 1.85 -27.28 -3.04
#